data_17140eddbbeb3ce0ffd632ea15fa4393
#
_entry.id   17140eddbbeb3ce0ffd632ea15fa4393
#
_cell.length_a   1.000
_cell.length_b   1.000
_cell.length_c   1.000
_cell.angle_alpha   90.00
_cell.angle_beta   90.00
_cell.angle_gamma   90.00
#
_symmetry.space_group_name_H-M   'P 1'
#
loop_
_entity.id
_entity.type
_entity.pdbx_description
1 polymer ?
#
loop_
_entity_poly.entity_id
_entity_poly.type
_entity_poly.pdbx_seq_one_letter_code
_entity_poly.pdbx_strand_id
1 'polypeptide(L)'
;MPDTKEEHPDIPSENKFIKKTPNFVGWAVFVFTISIVIISLISVVFPALIASNNSTAKALEEFGVVLLEVDAFQAGIWAASLLAANFIVFVIAVLYFKKRLPESIKNAINFVFSFEVSKKVAFIALAALLVIYVGASAGELAVEEEWEDYVGLKKRVDNWSPDQVATQFEPHVRYFLLWSSLLLFGNYAVIPFLASISLVLLTYFFTVKLTKKRFAGIVSTVILLQSNIFLTYDTTVSYTNFWIVFYLLSLYLIFKAWPLSPVSYFLSIPSKAMTVMFFPMSLFFIYRTNISRIKKIIVAASTTAIILAGLIAASVYGINLSAVAGTQDEFDSDEFWLGFTSFSYQLRFDGLVLLFILPLVVGLFIASRHGFKHAESMMVLLGGMLLIAPLITGYTDQTNQPYRFVPFVVFFAISVGVLLSRRKI
;
A
#
# COMPACT_ATOMS: atom_id res chain seq x y z
N MET A 1 8.18 54.38 -28.93
CA MET A 1 8.01 53.19 -28.09
C MET A 1 8.32 52.00 -28.99
N PRO A 2 9.43 51.29 -28.82
CA PRO A 2 9.74 50.13 -29.65
C PRO A 2 9.12 48.86 -29.01
N ASP A 3 8.46 48.09 -29.86
CA ASP A 3 7.88 46.80 -29.57
C ASP A 3 8.95 45.80 -29.13
N THR A 4 8.88 45.36 -27.87
CA THR A 4 9.64 44.22 -27.37
C THR A 4 8.94 42.91 -27.80
N LYS A 5 9.48 42.29 -28.85
CA LYS A 5 9.16 40.88 -29.19
C LYS A 5 9.65 40.00 -28.05
N GLU A 6 8.72 39.36 -27.33
CA GLU A 6 9.02 38.23 -26.47
C GLU A 6 9.52 37.06 -27.33
N GLU A 7 10.80 36.78 -27.24
CA GLU A 7 11.39 35.55 -27.75
C GLU A 7 10.83 34.37 -26.92
N HIS A 8 9.97 33.58 -27.55
CA HIS A 8 9.63 32.24 -27.05
C HIS A 8 10.88 31.36 -27.12
N PRO A 9 11.32 30.76 -26.00
CA PRO A 9 12.42 29.81 -26.07
C PRO A 9 12.00 28.59 -26.88
N ASP A 10 12.74 28.35 -27.96
CA ASP A 10 12.63 27.16 -28.79
C ASP A 10 12.68 25.89 -27.95
N ILE A 11 11.56 25.15 -27.93
CA ILE A 11 11.51 23.81 -27.37
C ILE A 11 12.23 22.89 -28.35
N PRO A 12 13.39 22.31 -27.98
CA PRO A 12 14.08 21.40 -28.88
C PRO A 12 13.17 20.21 -29.21
N SER A 13 12.90 20.00 -30.46
CA SER A 13 12.24 18.82 -31.01
C SER A 13 13.19 17.62 -30.90
N GLU A 14 13.32 17.04 -29.72
CA GLU A 14 14.04 15.77 -29.54
C GLU A 14 13.19 14.59 -30.00
N ASN A 15 13.09 14.40 -31.29
CA ASN A 15 12.85 13.10 -31.92
C ASN A 15 14.15 12.27 -31.89
N LYS A 16 14.72 12.04 -30.72
CA LYS A 16 15.68 10.97 -30.52
C LYS A 16 14.91 9.69 -30.26
N PHE A 17 14.90 8.80 -31.23
CA PHE A 17 14.61 7.38 -31.08
C PHE A 17 15.39 6.89 -29.84
N ILE A 18 14.72 6.81 -28.68
CA ILE A 18 15.30 6.22 -27.48
C ILE A 18 15.55 4.76 -27.83
N LYS A 19 16.83 4.42 -28.07
CA LYS A 19 17.27 3.03 -28.19
C LYS A 19 16.66 2.28 -27.00
N LYS A 20 15.80 1.30 -27.29
CA LYS A 20 15.24 0.35 -26.33
C LYS A 20 16.38 -0.47 -25.74
N THR A 21 17.10 0.08 -24.78
CA THR A 21 17.96 -0.76 -23.92
C THR A 21 17.05 -1.69 -23.16
N PRO A 22 17.35 -3.00 -23.11
CA PRO A 22 16.57 -3.91 -22.31
C PRO A 22 16.59 -3.42 -20.86
N ASN A 23 15.43 -3.00 -20.33
CA ASN A 23 15.32 -2.54 -18.95
C ASN A 23 15.29 -3.77 -18.05
N PHE A 24 16.46 -4.34 -17.77
CA PHE A 24 16.62 -5.51 -16.91
C PHE A 24 15.90 -5.31 -15.56
N VAL A 25 16.04 -4.11 -14.95
CA VAL A 25 15.37 -3.79 -13.68
C VAL A 25 13.86 -3.89 -13.81
N GLY A 26 13.27 -3.34 -14.89
CA GLY A 26 11.83 -3.43 -15.12
C GLY A 26 11.34 -4.87 -15.27
N TRP A 27 12.12 -5.73 -15.94
CA TRP A 27 11.80 -7.16 -16.05
C TRP A 27 11.94 -7.89 -14.71
N ALA A 28 13.02 -7.68 -13.98
CA ALA A 28 13.23 -8.31 -12.68
C ALA A 28 12.11 -7.95 -11.68
N VAL A 29 11.75 -6.66 -11.62
CA VAL A 29 10.64 -6.17 -10.79
C VAL A 29 9.31 -6.77 -11.23
N PHE A 30 9.07 -6.86 -12.53
CA PHE A 30 7.83 -7.45 -13.04
C PHE A 30 7.73 -8.93 -12.67
N VAL A 31 8.78 -9.71 -12.91
CA VAL A 31 8.80 -11.15 -12.57
C VAL A 31 8.58 -11.34 -11.09
N PHE A 32 9.28 -10.58 -10.25
CA PHE A 32 9.09 -10.61 -8.80
C PHE A 32 7.63 -10.33 -8.41
N THR A 33 7.08 -9.21 -8.87
CA THR A 33 5.73 -8.78 -8.47
C THR A 33 4.66 -9.70 -9.02
N ILE A 34 4.76 -10.11 -10.30
CA ILE A 34 3.73 -10.95 -10.93
C ILE A 34 3.70 -12.35 -10.30
N SER A 35 4.86 -12.90 -9.92
CA SER A 35 4.92 -14.20 -9.23
C SER A 35 4.18 -14.16 -7.89
N ILE A 36 4.43 -13.13 -7.08
CA ILE A 36 3.75 -12.95 -5.79
C ILE A 36 2.25 -12.77 -5.99
N VAL A 37 1.83 -11.94 -6.95
CA VAL A 37 0.41 -11.71 -7.27
C VAL A 37 -0.26 -13.01 -7.73
N ILE A 38 0.39 -13.79 -8.60
CA ILE A 38 -0.18 -15.06 -9.07
C ILE A 38 -0.35 -16.04 -7.90
N ILE A 39 0.66 -16.19 -7.04
CA ILE A 39 0.57 -17.08 -5.86
C ILE A 39 -0.56 -16.60 -4.93
N SER A 40 -0.67 -15.30 -4.67
CA SER A 40 -1.76 -14.74 -3.87
C SER A 40 -3.14 -14.98 -4.50
N LEU A 41 -3.25 -14.91 -5.83
CA LEU A 41 -4.51 -15.16 -6.55
C LEU A 41 -4.87 -16.64 -6.62
N ILE A 42 -3.92 -17.55 -6.51
CA ILE A 42 -4.20 -19.01 -6.37
C ILE A 42 -5.09 -19.24 -5.15
N SER A 43 -4.82 -18.54 -4.03
CA SER A 43 -5.65 -18.66 -2.82
C SER A 43 -7.08 -18.10 -3.00
N VAL A 44 -7.30 -17.22 -3.97
CA VAL A 44 -8.64 -16.72 -4.32
C VAL A 44 -9.40 -17.72 -5.22
N VAL A 45 -8.67 -18.32 -6.17
CA VAL A 45 -9.27 -19.28 -7.13
C VAL A 45 -9.50 -20.64 -6.48
N PHE A 46 -8.53 -21.13 -5.71
CA PHE A 46 -8.54 -22.41 -5.02
C PHE A 46 -8.17 -22.24 -3.55
N PRO A 47 -9.09 -21.78 -2.69
CA PRO A 47 -8.78 -21.46 -1.29
C PRO A 47 -8.22 -22.64 -0.49
N ALA A 48 -8.69 -23.86 -0.77
CA ALA A 48 -8.27 -25.06 -0.08
C ALA A 48 -6.92 -25.61 -0.55
N LEU A 49 -6.41 -25.21 -1.72
CA LEU A 49 -5.17 -25.76 -2.29
C LEU A 49 -3.95 -25.53 -1.39
N ILE A 50 -3.85 -24.35 -0.79
CA ILE A 50 -2.76 -24.02 0.12
C ILE A 50 -3.06 -24.54 1.53
N ALA A 51 -4.30 -24.41 1.99
CA ALA A 51 -4.71 -24.80 3.34
C ALA A 51 -4.68 -26.33 3.56
N SER A 52 -4.98 -27.14 2.55
CA SER A 52 -5.01 -28.60 2.66
C SER A 52 -3.63 -29.26 2.83
N ASN A 53 -2.55 -28.51 2.58
CA ASN A 53 -1.17 -29.01 2.76
C ASN A 53 -0.57 -28.61 4.11
N ASN A 54 -1.35 -28.02 5.02
CA ASN A 54 -0.84 -27.54 6.30
C ASN A 54 -0.53 -28.71 7.24
N SER A 55 0.62 -28.61 7.94
CA SER A 55 1.04 -29.55 8.99
C SER A 55 0.03 -29.67 10.13
N THR A 56 -0.67 -28.58 10.46
CA THR A 56 -1.74 -28.56 11.48
C THR A 56 -2.91 -29.45 11.09
N ALA A 57 -3.29 -29.52 9.81
CA ALA A 57 -4.33 -30.41 9.33
C ALA A 57 -3.90 -31.87 9.49
N LYS A 58 -2.64 -32.20 9.15
CA LYS A 58 -2.06 -33.54 9.33
C LYS A 58 -1.98 -33.92 10.81
N ALA A 59 -1.58 -33.00 11.67
CA ALA A 59 -1.53 -33.26 13.11
C ALA A 59 -2.94 -33.51 13.69
N LEU A 60 -3.97 -32.83 13.24
CA LEU A 60 -5.35 -33.05 13.65
C LEU A 60 -5.85 -34.44 13.20
N GLU A 61 -5.45 -34.92 12.02
CA GLU A 61 -5.74 -36.28 11.56
C GLU A 61 -5.06 -37.33 12.43
N GLU A 62 -3.82 -37.11 12.87
CA GLU A 62 -3.11 -38.01 13.80
C GLU A 62 -3.80 -38.09 15.17
N PHE A 63 -4.51 -37.04 15.61
CA PHE A 63 -5.33 -37.03 16.82
C PHE A 63 -6.74 -37.62 16.60
N GLY A 64 -7.02 -38.21 15.43
CA GLY A 64 -8.31 -38.84 15.13
C GLY A 64 -9.45 -37.84 14.83
N VAL A 65 -9.13 -36.60 14.59
CA VAL A 65 -10.10 -35.60 14.10
C VAL A 65 -10.34 -35.90 12.63
N VAL A 66 -11.54 -36.40 12.28
CA VAL A 66 -11.95 -36.58 10.89
C VAL A 66 -12.10 -35.23 10.27
N LEU A 67 -11.09 -34.81 9.52
CA LEU A 67 -11.21 -33.61 8.66
C LEU A 67 -12.16 -33.96 7.51
N LEU A 68 -13.14 -33.12 7.25
CA LEU A 68 -13.93 -33.23 6.03
C LEU A 68 -12.95 -33.19 4.84
N GLU A 69 -13.04 -34.18 3.95
CA GLU A 69 -12.29 -34.19 2.69
C GLU A 69 -12.67 -32.89 1.93
N VAL A 70 -11.79 -31.91 1.96
CA VAL A 70 -11.99 -30.69 1.20
C VAL A 70 -11.28 -30.85 -0.14
N ASP A 71 -12.04 -30.75 -1.22
CA ASP A 71 -11.43 -30.75 -2.57
C ASP A 71 -10.49 -29.55 -2.71
N ALA A 72 -9.19 -29.83 -2.82
CA ALA A 72 -8.14 -28.82 -2.97
C ALA A 72 -8.38 -27.89 -4.17
N PHE A 73 -9.08 -28.37 -5.19
CA PHE A 73 -9.41 -27.62 -6.41
C PHE A 73 -10.84 -27.06 -6.41
N GLN A 74 -11.52 -27.07 -5.27
CA GLN A 74 -12.81 -26.39 -5.16
C GLN A 74 -12.67 -24.89 -5.45
N ALA A 75 -13.43 -24.41 -6.43
CA ALA A 75 -13.37 -23.02 -6.82
C ALA A 75 -13.93 -22.08 -5.72
N GLY A 76 -13.17 -21.06 -5.38
CA GLY A 76 -13.60 -20.00 -4.45
C GLY A 76 -14.71 -19.13 -5.02
N ILE A 77 -15.43 -18.43 -4.14
CA ILE A 77 -16.58 -17.57 -4.50
C ILE A 77 -16.22 -16.49 -5.52
N TRP A 78 -14.99 -16.00 -5.51
CA TRP A 78 -14.49 -14.98 -6.44
C TRP A 78 -13.86 -15.53 -7.71
N ALA A 79 -13.66 -16.86 -7.83
CA ALA A 79 -12.93 -17.48 -8.92
C ALA A 79 -13.50 -17.12 -10.30
N ALA A 80 -14.80 -17.32 -10.48
CA ALA A 80 -15.47 -17.02 -11.77
C ALA A 80 -15.38 -15.53 -12.13
N SER A 81 -15.66 -14.65 -11.17
CA SER A 81 -15.61 -13.20 -11.37
C SER A 81 -14.19 -12.72 -11.66
N LEU A 82 -13.18 -13.24 -10.96
CA LEU A 82 -11.76 -12.94 -11.15
C LEU A 82 -11.32 -13.36 -12.56
N LEU A 83 -11.60 -14.59 -12.97
CA LEU A 83 -11.22 -15.10 -14.29
C LEU A 83 -11.91 -14.33 -15.40
N ALA A 84 -13.21 -14.04 -15.26
CA ALA A 84 -13.98 -13.28 -16.25
C ALA A 84 -13.45 -11.83 -16.37
N ALA A 85 -13.25 -11.12 -15.25
CA ALA A 85 -12.73 -9.75 -15.27
C ALA A 85 -11.35 -9.68 -15.93
N ASN A 86 -10.44 -10.57 -15.56
CA ASN A 86 -9.10 -10.63 -16.15
C ASN A 86 -9.16 -10.98 -17.64
N PHE A 87 -9.95 -11.97 -18.04
CA PHE A 87 -10.14 -12.34 -19.44
C PHE A 87 -10.62 -11.15 -20.26
N ILE A 88 -11.66 -10.45 -19.81
CA ILE A 88 -12.21 -9.26 -20.50
C ILE A 88 -11.13 -8.18 -20.64
N VAL A 89 -10.43 -7.85 -19.56
CA VAL A 89 -9.39 -6.80 -19.59
C VAL A 89 -8.25 -7.18 -20.54
N PHE A 90 -7.78 -8.43 -20.51
CA PHE A 90 -6.71 -8.88 -21.40
C PHE A 90 -7.15 -8.96 -22.86
N VAL A 91 -8.39 -9.38 -23.15
CA VAL A 91 -8.95 -9.34 -24.51
C VAL A 91 -9.00 -7.90 -25.03
N ILE A 92 -9.52 -6.96 -24.22
CA ILE A 92 -9.55 -5.53 -24.58
C ILE A 92 -8.12 -5.02 -24.84
N ALA A 93 -7.17 -5.35 -23.97
CA ALA A 93 -5.77 -4.94 -24.11
C ALA A 93 -5.16 -5.50 -25.42
N VAL A 94 -5.34 -6.79 -25.71
CA VAL A 94 -4.84 -7.42 -26.95
C VAL A 94 -5.45 -6.77 -28.20
N LEU A 95 -6.77 -6.53 -28.20
CA LEU A 95 -7.46 -5.87 -29.31
C LEU A 95 -6.97 -4.43 -29.49
N TYR A 96 -6.72 -3.70 -28.39
CA TYR A 96 -6.16 -2.35 -28.44
C TYR A 96 -4.76 -2.34 -29.08
N PHE A 97 -3.85 -3.21 -28.62
CA PHE A 97 -2.49 -3.29 -29.19
C PHE A 97 -2.47 -3.78 -30.64
N LYS A 98 -3.39 -4.67 -31.02
CA LYS A 98 -3.56 -5.12 -32.41
C LYS A 98 -4.29 -4.11 -33.30
N LYS A 99 -4.69 -2.95 -32.76
CA LYS A 99 -5.48 -1.91 -33.46
C LYS A 99 -6.82 -2.43 -34.03
N ARG A 100 -7.37 -3.49 -33.44
CA ARG A 100 -8.66 -4.11 -33.86
C ARG A 100 -9.83 -3.71 -32.93
N LEU A 101 -9.59 -2.83 -31.97
CA LEU A 101 -10.64 -2.38 -31.06
C LEU A 101 -11.60 -1.44 -31.81
N PRO A 102 -12.93 -1.54 -31.58
CA PRO A 102 -13.90 -0.58 -32.12
C PRO A 102 -13.52 0.86 -31.76
N GLU A 103 -13.70 1.78 -32.70
CA GLU A 103 -13.25 3.17 -32.53
C GLU A 103 -13.90 3.85 -31.33
N SER A 104 -15.17 3.55 -31.03
CA SER A 104 -15.88 4.07 -29.86
C SER A 104 -15.17 3.71 -28.54
N ILE A 105 -14.74 2.45 -28.37
CA ILE A 105 -14.04 1.99 -27.17
C ILE A 105 -12.63 2.60 -27.14
N LYS A 106 -11.92 2.63 -28.26
CA LYS A 106 -10.60 3.26 -28.37
C LYS A 106 -10.66 4.74 -28.00
N ASN A 107 -11.69 5.45 -28.49
CA ASN A 107 -11.88 6.87 -28.16
C ASN A 107 -12.20 7.07 -26.68
N ALA A 108 -13.02 6.21 -26.07
CA ALA A 108 -13.29 6.24 -24.62
C ALA A 108 -12.00 6.03 -23.79
N ILE A 109 -11.18 5.03 -24.17
CA ILE A 109 -9.89 4.77 -23.52
C ILE A 109 -8.98 5.99 -23.67
N ASN A 110 -8.83 6.52 -24.86
CA ASN A 110 -7.99 7.70 -25.14
C ASN A 110 -8.49 8.92 -24.39
N PHE A 111 -9.82 9.11 -24.29
CA PHE A 111 -10.42 10.17 -23.51
C PHE A 111 -10.02 10.07 -22.04
N VAL A 112 -10.17 8.91 -21.39
CA VAL A 112 -9.77 8.70 -19.98
C VAL A 112 -8.28 8.99 -19.78
N PHE A 113 -7.43 8.53 -20.69
CA PHE A 113 -5.99 8.80 -20.62
C PHE A 113 -5.61 10.25 -20.91
N SER A 114 -6.36 11.00 -21.71
CA SER A 114 -6.13 12.41 -22.01
C SER A 114 -6.84 13.36 -21.05
N PHE A 115 -7.91 12.90 -20.39
CA PHE A 115 -8.76 13.73 -19.57
C PHE A 115 -7.98 14.35 -18.41
N GLU A 116 -8.14 15.65 -18.22
CA GLU A 116 -7.52 16.42 -17.14
C GLU A 116 -8.53 17.44 -16.60
N VAL A 117 -8.46 17.71 -15.32
CA VAL A 117 -9.34 18.66 -14.64
C VAL A 117 -8.59 19.92 -14.23
N SER A 118 -9.29 21.06 -14.24
CA SER A 118 -8.71 22.31 -13.75
C SER A 118 -8.40 22.24 -12.26
N LYS A 119 -7.52 23.12 -11.76
CA LYS A 119 -7.16 23.17 -10.34
C LYS A 119 -8.40 23.39 -9.45
N LYS A 120 -9.31 24.28 -9.89
CA LYS A 120 -10.55 24.59 -9.14
C LYS A 120 -11.47 23.35 -9.06
N VAL A 121 -11.71 22.69 -10.19
CA VAL A 121 -12.55 21.48 -10.25
C VAL A 121 -11.95 20.35 -9.40
N ALA A 122 -10.63 20.15 -9.47
CA ALA A 122 -9.96 19.13 -8.66
C ALA A 122 -10.09 19.42 -7.15
N PHE A 123 -9.97 20.69 -6.76
CA PHE A 123 -10.15 21.10 -5.36
C PHE A 123 -11.58 20.88 -4.88
N ILE A 124 -12.57 21.27 -5.68
CA ILE A 124 -14.00 21.07 -5.35
C ILE A 124 -14.31 19.58 -5.25
N ALA A 125 -13.84 18.77 -6.22
CA ALA A 125 -14.04 17.33 -6.20
C ALA A 125 -13.42 16.67 -4.95
N LEU A 126 -12.18 17.04 -4.62
CA LEU A 126 -11.51 16.54 -3.41
C LEU A 126 -12.24 16.97 -2.14
N ALA A 127 -12.67 18.23 -2.04
CA ALA A 127 -13.43 18.72 -0.90
C ALA A 127 -14.78 17.99 -0.76
N ALA A 128 -15.49 17.76 -1.87
CA ALA A 128 -16.75 17.01 -1.87
C ALA A 128 -16.53 15.55 -1.40
N LEU A 129 -15.49 14.88 -1.91
CA LEU A 129 -15.14 13.52 -1.47
C LEU A 129 -14.82 13.47 0.03
N LEU A 130 -14.08 14.45 0.54
CA LEU A 130 -13.76 14.52 1.97
C LEU A 130 -15.02 14.80 2.82
N VAL A 131 -15.90 15.68 2.38
CA VAL A 131 -17.15 15.97 3.11
C VAL A 131 -18.03 14.71 3.17
N ILE A 132 -18.17 13.98 2.06
CA ILE A 132 -18.92 12.72 2.01
C ILE A 132 -18.26 11.69 2.94
N TYR A 133 -16.96 11.53 2.86
CA TYR A 133 -16.19 10.61 3.69
C TYR A 133 -16.33 10.92 5.18
N VAL A 134 -16.09 12.17 5.57
CA VAL A 134 -16.22 12.60 6.97
C VAL A 134 -17.66 12.42 7.46
N GLY A 135 -18.65 12.78 6.63
CA GLY A 135 -20.06 12.61 6.97
C GLY A 135 -20.47 11.13 7.15
N ALA A 136 -19.86 10.21 6.40
CA ALA A 136 -20.12 8.79 6.52
C ALA A 136 -19.47 8.18 7.78
N SER A 137 -18.19 8.52 8.06
CA SER A 137 -17.41 7.89 9.13
C SER A 137 -17.52 8.60 10.49
N ALA A 138 -17.93 9.88 10.54
CA ALA A 138 -17.93 10.65 11.80
C ALA A 138 -18.84 10.05 12.90
N GLY A 139 -19.91 9.35 12.50
CA GLY A 139 -20.80 8.68 13.45
C GLY A 139 -20.11 7.57 14.27
N GLU A 140 -19.10 6.94 13.69
CA GLU A 140 -18.35 5.85 14.32
C GLU A 140 -17.45 6.35 15.48
N LEU A 141 -17.10 7.64 15.50
CA LEU A 141 -16.30 8.22 16.57
C LEU A 141 -16.98 8.19 17.95
N ALA A 142 -18.30 8.04 17.98
CA ALA A 142 -19.10 7.96 19.20
C ALA A 142 -19.33 6.51 19.66
N VAL A 143 -18.91 5.52 18.87
CA VAL A 143 -19.11 4.10 19.17
C VAL A 143 -17.83 3.53 19.78
N GLU A 144 -17.95 2.80 20.89
CA GLU A 144 -16.82 2.05 21.46
C GLU A 144 -16.49 0.84 20.57
N GLU A 145 -15.21 0.60 20.40
CA GLU A 145 -14.74 -0.53 19.59
C GLU A 145 -15.03 -1.87 20.30
N GLU A 146 -15.50 -2.83 19.51
CA GLU A 146 -15.74 -4.20 19.97
C GLU A 146 -14.48 -5.09 19.93
N TRP A 147 -13.33 -4.53 19.53
CA TRP A 147 -12.08 -5.28 19.44
C TRP A 147 -11.56 -5.64 20.84
N GLU A 148 -11.17 -6.90 21.02
CA GLU A 148 -10.60 -7.40 22.28
C GLU A 148 -9.39 -6.57 22.74
N ASP A 149 -8.56 -6.13 21.81
CA ASP A 149 -7.39 -5.29 22.07
C ASP A 149 -7.74 -3.88 22.61
N TYR A 150 -8.97 -3.40 22.38
CA TYR A 150 -9.37 -2.04 22.73
C TYR A 150 -9.34 -1.78 24.23
N VAL A 151 -9.85 -2.71 25.02
CA VAL A 151 -9.89 -2.58 26.48
C VAL A 151 -8.47 -2.54 27.06
N GLY A 152 -7.59 -3.39 26.55
CA GLY A 152 -6.19 -3.42 26.95
C GLY A 152 -5.45 -2.12 26.57
N LEU A 153 -5.71 -1.59 25.39
CA LEU A 153 -5.15 -0.34 24.90
C LEU A 153 -5.60 0.85 25.74
N LYS A 154 -6.91 0.95 26.03
CA LYS A 154 -7.50 2.01 26.86
C LYS A 154 -6.85 2.06 28.24
N LYS A 155 -6.73 0.90 28.92
CA LYS A 155 -6.04 0.80 30.19
C LYS A 155 -4.57 1.27 30.13
N ARG A 156 -3.86 0.96 29.06
CA ARG A 156 -2.46 1.39 28.89
C ARG A 156 -2.35 2.90 28.66
N VAL A 157 -3.27 3.50 27.87
CA VAL A 157 -3.27 4.95 27.61
C VAL A 157 -3.70 5.73 28.86
N ASP A 158 -4.70 5.25 29.63
CA ASP A 158 -5.18 5.89 30.84
C ASP A 158 -4.12 5.89 31.95
N ASN A 159 -3.35 4.80 32.05
CA ASN A 159 -2.29 4.63 33.07
C ASN A 159 -0.89 4.87 32.46
N TRP A 160 -0.77 5.66 31.40
CA TRP A 160 0.48 5.86 30.70
C TRP A 160 1.57 6.40 31.63
N SER A 161 2.55 5.54 31.90
CA SER A 161 3.78 5.88 32.57
C SER A 161 4.88 5.94 31.49
N PRO A 162 5.65 7.02 31.41
CA PRO A 162 6.75 7.13 30.46
C PRO A 162 7.73 5.95 30.53
N ASP A 163 7.97 5.42 31.74
CA ASP A 163 8.89 4.30 31.97
C ASP A 163 8.35 2.98 31.39
N GLN A 164 7.05 2.73 31.49
CA GLN A 164 6.42 1.54 30.91
C GLN A 164 6.37 1.60 29.40
N VAL A 165 6.15 2.79 28.84
CA VAL A 165 6.14 2.99 27.38
C VAL A 165 7.56 2.91 26.83
N ALA A 166 8.57 3.41 27.55
CA ALA A 166 9.96 3.41 27.12
C ALA A 166 10.55 2.01 26.91
N THR A 167 10.03 1.00 27.60
CA THR A 167 10.49 -0.39 27.47
C THR A 167 9.83 -1.16 26.33
N GLN A 168 8.85 -0.59 25.65
CA GLN A 168 8.16 -1.23 24.50
C GLN A 168 8.74 -0.73 23.19
N PHE A 169 9.12 -1.64 22.29
CA PHE A 169 9.68 -1.28 20.97
C PHE A 169 8.68 -0.57 20.08
N GLU A 170 7.44 -1.01 20.09
CA GLU A 170 6.33 -0.30 19.45
C GLU A 170 5.36 0.10 20.56
N PRO A 171 4.82 1.06 20.59
CA PRO A 171 3.96 2.05 19.99
C PRO A 171 4.09 3.45 20.58
N HIS A 172 5.27 3.90 20.88
CA HIS A 172 5.50 5.20 21.53
C HIS A 172 4.75 6.36 20.85
N VAL A 173 4.89 6.47 19.52
CA VAL A 173 4.21 7.52 18.74
C VAL A 173 2.70 7.27 18.73
N ARG A 174 2.28 6.02 18.63
CA ARG A 174 0.86 5.65 18.66
C ARG A 174 0.22 6.04 19.99
N TYR A 175 0.81 5.66 21.12
CA TYR A 175 0.28 5.99 22.45
C TYR A 175 0.29 7.49 22.71
N PHE A 176 1.35 8.19 22.31
CA PHE A 176 1.40 9.65 22.42
C PHE A 176 0.27 10.31 21.66
N LEU A 177 -0.02 9.88 20.41
CA LEU A 177 -1.09 10.42 19.61
C LEU A 177 -2.48 10.08 20.15
N LEU A 178 -2.68 8.87 20.68
CA LEU A 178 -3.94 8.48 21.33
C LEU A 178 -4.17 9.25 22.61
N TRP A 179 -3.15 9.38 23.45
CA TRP A 179 -3.22 10.20 24.65
C TRP A 179 -3.50 11.68 24.33
N SER A 180 -2.86 12.20 23.27
CA SER A 180 -3.14 13.56 22.79
C SER A 180 -4.59 13.69 22.29
N SER A 181 -5.14 12.66 21.67
CA SER A 181 -6.55 12.64 21.23
C SER A 181 -7.50 12.74 22.42
N LEU A 182 -7.24 11.95 23.47
CA LEU A 182 -8.02 11.99 24.70
C LEU A 182 -7.92 13.36 25.38
N LEU A 183 -6.70 13.90 25.51
CA LEU A 183 -6.45 15.17 26.19
C LEU A 183 -7.12 16.37 25.48
N LEU A 184 -7.05 16.41 24.16
CA LEU A 184 -7.52 17.57 23.38
C LEU A 184 -9.01 17.49 23.05
N PHE A 185 -9.54 16.28 22.84
CA PHE A 185 -10.89 16.09 22.34
C PHE A 185 -11.79 15.27 23.27
N GLY A 186 -11.26 14.72 24.37
CA GLY A 186 -12.01 13.82 25.25
C GLY A 186 -12.38 12.48 24.58
N ASN A 187 -11.78 12.15 23.43
CA ASN A 187 -12.09 10.98 22.64
C ASN A 187 -10.82 10.42 21.99
N TYR A 188 -10.59 9.11 22.10
CA TYR A 188 -9.41 8.44 21.55
C TYR A 188 -9.38 8.39 20.00
N ALA A 189 -10.56 8.33 19.35
CA ALA A 189 -10.68 8.08 17.91
C ALA A 189 -10.47 9.33 17.04
N VAL A 190 -10.49 10.54 17.59
CA VAL A 190 -10.44 11.79 16.79
C VAL A 190 -9.11 11.92 16.04
N ILE A 191 -7.96 11.77 16.71
CA ILE A 191 -6.66 11.85 16.02
C ILE A 191 -6.42 10.67 15.05
N PRO A 192 -6.76 9.41 15.37
CA PRO A 192 -6.83 8.32 14.37
C PRO A 192 -7.62 8.67 13.12
N PHE A 193 -8.82 9.23 13.28
CA PHE A 193 -9.63 9.67 12.15
C PHE A 193 -8.98 10.82 11.34
N LEU A 194 -8.40 11.80 12.00
CA LEU A 194 -7.62 12.87 11.34
C LEU A 194 -6.42 12.30 10.58
N ALA A 195 -5.80 11.25 11.07
CA ALA A 195 -4.75 10.55 10.35
C ALA A 195 -5.28 9.88 9.08
N SER A 196 -6.46 9.27 9.14
CA SER A 196 -7.12 8.66 7.97
C SER A 196 -7.52 9.71 6.93
N ILE A 197 -8.06 10.86 7.35
CA ILE A 197 -8.28 12.03 6.46
C ILE A 197 -6.95 12.47 5.82
N SER A 198 -5.88 12.54 6.60
CA SER A 198 -4.54 12.89 6.10
C SER A 198 -4.03 11.86 5.09
N LEU A 199 -4.33 10.58 5.28
CA LEU A 199 -3.97 9.50 4.35
C LEU A 199 -4.70 9.64 3.02
N VAL A 200 -5.99 9.99 3.04
CA VAL A 200 -6.78 10.30 1.84
C VAL A 200 -6.18 11.48 1.08
N LEU A 201 -5.85 12.57 1.78
CA LEU A 201 -5.21 13.74 1.18
C LEU A 201 -3.82 13.42 0.61
N LEU A 202 -3.00 12.67 1.36
CA LEU A 202 -1.67 12.25 0.91
C LEU A 202 -1.76 11.35 -0.34
N THR A 203 -2.73 10.46 -0.40
CA THR A 203 -2.98 9.62 -1.59
C THR A 203 -3.24 10.49 -2.83
N TYR A 204 -4.08 11.51 -2.72
CA TYR A 204 -4.30 12.48 -3.78
C TYR A 204 -3.00 13.21 -4.18
N PHE A 205 -2.35 13.88 -3.22
CA PHE A 205 -1.19 14.70 -3.51
C PHE A 205 0.00 13.89 -4.02
N PHE A 206 0.22 12.70 -3.48
CA PHE A 206 1.28 11.82 -3.92
C PHE A 206 1.05 11.33 -5.35
N THR A 207 -0.17 10.90 -5.67
CA THR A 207 -0.54 10.50 -7.05
C THR A 207 -0.36 11.67 -8.02
N VAL A 208 -0.84 12.87 -7.68
CA VAL A 208 -0.63 14.07 -8.52
C VAL A 208 0.86 14.39 -8.68
N LYS A 209 1.66 14.21 -7.62
CA LYS A 209 3.11 14.44 -7.69
C LYS A 209 3.80 13.47 -8.63
N LEU A 210 3.42 12.19 -8.62
CA LEU A 210 3.99 11.15 -9.48
C LEU A 210 3.57 11.32 -10.94
N THR A 211 2.29 11.62 -11.18
CA THR A 211 1.67 11.58 -12.51
C THR A 211 1.62 12.93 -13.22
N LYS A 212 1.74 14.03 -12.46
CA LYS A 212 1.46 15.40 -12.90
C LYS A 212 0.03 15.61 -13.40
N LYS A 213 -0.92 14.77 -12.97
CA LYS A 213 -2.30 14.74 -13.42
C LYS A 213 -3.25 14.75 -12.23
N ARG A 214 -4.11 15.77 -12.13
CA ARG A 214 -5.07 15.92 -11.01
C ARG A 214 -6.20 14.91 -11.08
N PHE A 215 -6.67 14.61 -12.29
CA PHE A 215 -7.67 13.57 -12.50
C PHE A 215 -7.21 12.21 -11.96
N ALA A 216 -5.94 11.85 -12.18
CA ALA A 216 -5.37 10.62 -11.61
C ALA A 216 -5.40 10.62 -10.08
N GLY A 217 -5.12 11.78 -9.45
CA GLY A 217 -5.23 11.92 -8.00
C GLY A 217 -6.66 11.71 -7.49
N ILE A 218 -7.68 12.30 -8.16
CA ILE A 218 -9.08 12.10 -7.80
C ILE A 218 -9.46 10.63 -7.91
N VAL A 219 -9.10 9.95 -9.01
CA VAL A 219 -9.39 8.52 -9.20
C VAL A 219 -8.76 7.68 -8.10
N SER A 220 -7.49 7.93 -7.74
CA SER A 220 -6.84 7.22 -6.63
C SER A 220 -7.57 7.44 -5.31
N THR A 221 -8.03 8.66 -5.04
CA THR A 221 -8.82 8.97 -3.83
C THR A 221 -10.15 8.22 -3.81
N VAL A 222 -10.86 8.19 -4.94
CA VAL A 222 -12.13 7.45 -5.05
C VAL A 222 -11.93 5.96 -4.81
N ILE A 223 -10.87 5.36 -5.40
CA ILE A 223 -10.58 3.93 -5.22
C ILE A 223 -10.24 3.63 -3.76
N LEU A 224 -9.48 4.50 -3.08
CA LEU A 224 -9.18 4.32 -1.66
C LEU A 224 -10.46 4.38 -0.81
N LEU A 225 -11.33 5.35 -1.06
CA LEU A 225 -12.60 5.53 -0.33
C LEU A 225 -13.65 4.45 -0.64
N GLN A 226 -13.44 3.60 -1.65
CA GLN A 226 -14.27 2.44 -1.94
C GLN A 226 -13.76 1.14 -1.29
N SER A 227 -12.58 1.19 -0.66
CA SER A 227 -12.01 0.02 -0.01
C SER A 227 -12.71 -0.25 1.32
N ASN A 228 -13.27 -1.46 1.45
CA ASN A 228 -13.87 -1.91 2.69
C ASN A 228 -12.83 -1.97 3.83
N ILE A 229 -11.63 -2.48 3.54
CA ILE A 229 -10.54 -2.53 4.53
C ILE A 229 -10.16 -1.12 5.00
N PHE A 230 -10.02 -0.14 4.11
CA PHE A 230 -9.71 1.22 4.52
C PHE A 230 -10.79 1.79 5.43
N LEU A 231 -12.07 1.66 5.06
CA LEU A 231 -13.21 2.19 5.82
C LEU A 231 -13.41 1.47 7.16
N THR A 232 -13.11 0.16 7.24
CA THR A 232 -13.21 -0.58 8.51
C THR A 232 -12.19 -0.11 9.56
N TYR A 233 -11.04 0.43 9.12
CA TYR A 233 -9.95 0.83 10.03
C TYR A 233 -9.66 2.34 10.04
N ASP A 234 -10.54 3.16 9.48
CA ASP A 234 -10.30 4.60 9.36
C ASP A 234 -10.53 5.38 10.66
N THR A 235 -11.41 4.90 11.52
CA THR A 235 -11.74 5.49 12.83
C THR A 235 -11.18 4.71 14.00
N THR A 236 -10.56 3.54 13.79
CA THR A 236 -10.16 2.64 14.85
C THR A 236 -9.00 3.17 15.68
N VAL A 237 -9.11 2.95 16.99
CA VAL A 237 -8.08 3.25 18.00
C VAL A 237 -7.11 2.07 18.14
N SER A 238 -7.63 0.84 18.04
CA SER A 238 -6.84 -0.39 18.16
C SER A 238 -5.88 -0.59 16.98
N TYR A 239 -6.28 -0.19 15.77
CA TYR A 239 -5.55 -0.44 14.53
C TYR A 239 -5.35 0.84 13.71
N THR A 240 -4.72 1.85 14.33
CA THR A 240 -4.55 3.19 13.77
C THR A 240 -3.74 3.22 12.46
N ASN A 241 -4.06 4.18 11.59
CA ASN A 241 -3.37 4.41 10.31
C ASN A 241 -2.14 5.32 10.43
N PHE A 242 -1.65 5.69 11.63
CA PHE A 242 -0.51 6.59 11.83
C PHE A 242 0.73 6.15 11.07
N TRP A 243 1.08 4.86 11.18
CA TRP A 243 2.25 4.28 10.53
C TRP A 243 2.21 4.39 9.00
N ILE A 244 1.03 4.26 8.41
CA ILE A 244 0.83 4.38 6.96
C ILE A 244 0.94 5.84 6.53
N VAL A 245 0.37 6.76 7.31
CA VAL A 245 0.49 8.21 7.08
C VAL A 245 1.95 8.63 7.07
N PHE A 246 2.70 8.29 8.12
CA PHE A 246 4.12 8.63 8.21
C PHE A 246 4.95 7.95 7.12
N TYR A 247 4.64 6.71 6.78
CA TYR A 247 5.30 6.01 5.69
C TYR A 247 5.06 6.68 4.33
N LEU A 248 3.80 6.91 3.96
CA LEU A 248 3.45 7.56 2.70
C LEU A 248 3.98 9.00 2.64
N LEU A 249 3.91 9.72 3.77
CA LEU A 249 4.47 11.05 3.91
C LEU A 249 5.98 11.04 3.67
N SER A 250 6.71 10.03 4.18
CA SER A 250 8.14 9.91 3.95
C SER A 250 8.47 9.85 2.45
N LEU A 251 7.73 9.03 1.69
CA LEU A 251 7.90 8.91 0.24
C LEU A 251 7.52 10.21 -0.50
N TYR A 252 6.50 10.91 -0.04
CA TYR A 252 6.10 12.21 -0.60
C TYR A 252 7.14 13.30 -0.35
N LEU A 253 7.71 13.34 0.86
CA LEU A 253 8.70 14.33 1.27
C LEU A 253 10.01 14.22 0.48
N ILE A 254 10.36 13.08 -0.08
CA ILE A 254 11.53 12.93 -0.99
C ILE A 254 11.48 13.98 -2.10
N PHE A 255 10.28 14.34 -2.58
CA PHE A 255 10.08 15.31 -3.65
C PHE A 255 9.95 16.75 -3.19
N LYS A 256 9.55 17.00 -1.95
CA LYS A 256 9.18 18.32 -1.45
C LYS A 256 10.17 18.87 -0.43
N ALA A 257 10.51 18.05 0.55
CA ALA A 257 11.37 18.42 1.68
C ALA A 257 12.20 17.18 2.07
N TRP A 258 13.08 16.77 1.17
CA TRP A 258 13.83 15.51 1.26
C TRP A 258 14.56 15.26 2.60
N PRO A 259 15.03 16.30 3.36
CA PRO A 259 15.68 16.04 4.67
C PRO A 259 14.69 15.53 5.73
N LEU A 260 13.38 15.81 5.57
CA LEU A 260 12.34 15.35 6.49
C LEU A 260 11.84 13.93 6.16
N SER A 261 12.21 13.39 4.99
CA SER A 261 11.80 12.04 4.59
C SER A 261 12.28 10.95 5.57
N PRO A 262 13.57 10.90 5.98
CA PRO A 262 14.03 9.93 6.98
C PRO A 262 13.35 10.08 8.34
N VAL A 263 13.07 11.32 8.76
CA VAL A 263 12.36 11.59 10.03
C VAL A 263 10.94 11.03 10.00
N SER A 264 10.20 11.29 8.90
CA SER A 264 8.85 10.75 8.74
C SER A 264 8.85 9.22 8.67
N TYR A 265 9.85 8.63 8.00
CA TYR A 265 10.00 7.17 8.00
C TYR A 265 10.27 6.63 9.41
N PHE A 266 11.16 7.29 10.14
CA PHE A 266 11.44 6.92 11.54
C PHE A 266 10.17 6.95 12.39
N LEU A 267 9.34 7.99 12.30
CA LEU A 267 8.08 8.08 13.06
C LEU A 267 7.08 6.96 12.72
N SER A 268 7.18 6.36 11.54
CA SER A 268 6.33 5.22 11.17
C SER A 268 6.66 3.94 11.96
N ILE A 269 7.93 3.75 12.34
CA ILE A 269 8.40 2.55 13.05
C ILE A 269 7.84 2.47 14.47
N PRO A 270 7.99 3.48 15.37
CA PRO A 270 7.37 3.44 16.69
C PRO A 270 5.85 3.66 16.66
N SER A 271 5.25 3.87 15.48
CA SER A 271 3.79 3.76 15.29
C SER A 271 3.37 2.31 15.03
N LYS A 272 4.21 1.54 14.30
CA LYS A 272 4.06 0.11 14.02
C LYS A 272 5.38 -0.49 13.55
N ALA A 273 5.97 -1.39 14.34
CA ALA A 273 7.29 -1.99 14.07
C ALA A 273 7.38 -2.66 12.69
N MET A 274 6.28 -3.25 12.21
CA MET A 274 6.18 -3.85 10.88
C MET A 274 6.66 -2.92 9.74
N THR A 275 6.64 -1.60 9.94
CA THR A 275 7.10 -0.62 8.93
C THR A 275 8.58 -0.77 8.60
N VAL A 276 9.38 -1.40 9.46
CA VAL A 276 10.78 -1.73 9.17
C VAL A 276 10.88 -2.62 7.93
N MET A 277 9.93 -3.54 7.74
CA MET A 277 9.90 -4.43 6.57
C MET A 277 9.68 -3.67 5.24
N PHE A 278 9.20 -2.42 5.30
CA PHE A 278 9.03 -1.57 4.12
C PHE A 278 10.34 -0.90 3.66
N PHE A 279 11.42 -1.07 4.42
CA PHE A 279 12.71 -0.43 4.12
C PHE A 279 13.28 -0.77 2.74
N PRO A 280 13.36 -2.04 2.31
CA PRO A 280 13.86 -2.38 0.97
C PRO A 280 13.03 -1.72 -0.15
N MET A 281 11.70 -1.65 0.01
CA MET A 281 10.81 -0.97 -0.93
C MET A 281 11.07 0.54 -0.98
N SER A 282 11.34 1.15 0.18
CA SER A 282 11.67 2.57 0.29
C SER A 282 13.00 2.90 -0.40
N LEU A 283 14.02 2.06 -0.21
CA LEU A 283 15.30 2.20 -0.90
C LEU A 283 15.15 2.09 -2.42
N PHE A 284 14.35 1.13 -2.88
CA PHE A 284 14.05 0.99 -4.31
C PHE A 284 13.31 2.21 -4.84
N PHE A 285 12.32 2.73 -4.11
CA PHE A 285 11.61 3.96 -4.48
C PHE A 285 12.56 5.15 -4.58
N ILE A 286 13.45 5.37 -3.59
CA ILE A 286 14.47 6.42 -3.60
C ILE A 286 15.38 6.26 -4.83
N TYR A 287 15.84 5.05 -5.12
CA TYR A 287 16.67 4.76 -6.28
C TYR A 287 15.99 5.14 -7.60
N ARG A 288 14.70 4.84 -7.77
CA ARG A 288 13.94 5.10 -9.00
C ARG A 288 13.42 6.55 -9.12
N THR A 289 13.37 7.29 -8.02
CA THR A 289 12.88 8.68 -8.00
C THR A 289 13.79 9.61 -8.81
N ASN A 290 13.18 10.58 -9.51
CA ASN A 290 13.93 11.56 -10.31
C ASN A 290 14.36 12.78 -9.49
N ILE A 291 15.31 12.57 -8.59
CA ILE A 291 16.02 13.61 -7.81
C ILE A 291 17.53 13.48 -8.04
N SER A 292 18.31 14.47 -7.62
CA SER A 292 19.77 14.43 -7.79
C SER A 292 20.38 13.23 -7.05
N ARG A 293 21.50 12.69 -7.60
CA ARG A 293 22.18 11.51 -7.04
C ARG A 293 22.60 11.73 -5.58
N ILE A 294 23.09 12.92 -5.28
CA ILE A 294 23.53 13.29 -3.91
C ILE A 294 22.36 13.19 -2.94
N LYS A 295 21.19 13.75 -3.27
CA LYS A 295 20.00 13.66 -2.43
C LYS A 295 19.55 12.22 -2.22
N LYS A 296 19.60 11.36 -3.25
CA LYS A 296 19.32 9.92 -3.12
C LYS A 296 20.20 9.25 -2.09
N ILE A 297 21.51 9.48 -2.21
CA ILE A 297 22.51 8.89 -1.30
C ILE A 297 22.27 9.37 0.13
N ILE A 298 22.08 10.68 0.33
CA ILE A 298 21.87 11.23 1.67
C ILE A 298 20.57 10.66 2.29
N VAL A 299 19.45 10.67 1.55
CA VAL A 299 18.18 10.14 2.08
C VAL A 299 18.28 8.65 2.40
N ALA A 300 18.87 7.85 1.50
CA ALA A 300 19.05 6.42 1.73
C ALA A 300 19.96 6.17 2.93
N ALA A 301 21.13 6.83 2.98
CA ALA A 301 22.09 6.68 4.09
C ALA A 301 21.50 7.14 5.43
N SER A 302 20.81 8.29 5.45
CA SER A 302 20.15 8.79 6.67
C SER A 302 19.06 7.84 7.15
N THR A 303 18.22 7.31 6.24
CA THR A 303 17.17 6.34 6.59
C THR A 303 17.79 5.06 7.15
N THR A 304 18.86 4.54 6.50
CA THR A 304 19.59 3.37 6.98
C THR A 304 20.20 3.62 8.36
N ALA A 305 20.88 4.76 8.54
CA ALA A 305 21.50 5.11 9.81
C ALA A 305 20.50 5.21 10.97
N ILE A 306 19.33 5.79 10.72
CA ILE A 306 18.25 5.90 11.72
C ILE A 306 17.73 4.51 12.11
N ILE A 307 17.51 3.61 11.15
CA ILE A 307 17.08 2.24 11.42
C ILE A 307 18.13 1.50 12.26
N LEU A 308 19.39 1.55 11.83
CA LEU A 308 20.48 0.91 12.56
C LEU A 308 20.63 1.46 13.98
N ALA A 309 20.55 2.80 14.15
CA ALA A 309 20.56 3.42 15.46
C ALA A 309 19.39 2.96 16.34
N GLY A 310 18.20 2.83 15.77
CA GLY A 310 17.02 2.30 16.46
C GLY A 310 17.19 0.84 16.90
N LEU A 311 17.74 -0.01 16.04
CA LEU A 311 18.04 -1.42 16.36
C LEU A 311 19.12 -1.55 17.44
N ILE A 312 20.18 -0.74 17.36
CA ILE A 312 21.24 -0.71 18.38
C ILE A 312 20.66 -0.23 19.72
N ALA A 313 19.87 0.84 19.71
CA ALA A 313 19.21 1.32 20.94
C ALA A 313 18.31 0.24 21.53
N ALA A 314 17.49 -0.42 20.75
CA ALA A 314 16.64 -1.54 21.20
C ALA A 314 17.49 -2.65 21.86
N SER A 315 18.60 -3.02 21.24
CA SER A 315 19.53 -4.02 21.78
C SER A 315 20.18 -3.57 23.08
N VAL A 316 20.61 -2.30 23.19
CA VAL A 316 21.24 -1.75 24.40
C VAL A 316 20.26 -1.69 25.58
N TYR A 317 19.00 -1.36 25.29
CA TYR A 317 17.94 -1.33 26.32
C TYR A 317 17.36 -2.72 26.63
N GLY A 318 17.93 -3.79 26.09
CA GLY A 318 17.50 -5.16 26.32
C GLY A 318 16.10 -5.46 25.80
N ILE A 319 15.62 -4.70 24.80
CA ILE A 319 14.35 -4.96 24.16
C ILE A 319 14.49 -6.23 23.33
N ASN A 320 13.83 -7.29 23.74
CA ASN A 320 13.78 -8.53 22.97
C ASN A 320 12.84 -8.35 21.77
N LEU A 321 13.44 -8.10 20.60
CA LEU A 321 12.70 -7.87 19.36
C LEU A 321 11.87 -9.08 18.94
N SER A 322 12.33 -10.31 19.21
CA SER A 322 11.56 -11.52 18.91
C SER A 322 10.33 -11.66 19.81
N ALA A 323 10.47 -11.38 21.11
CA ALA A 323 9.33 -11.39 22.04
C ALA A 323 8.29 -10.29 21.71
N VAL A 324 8.76 -9.10 21.27
CA VAL A 324 7.87 -8.00 20.86
C VAL A 324 7.12 -8.30 19.56
N ALA A 325 7.79 -8.99 18.63
CA ALA A 325 7.19 -9.37 17.37
C ALA A 325 6.30 -10.63 17.50
N GLY A 326 6.33 -11.34 18.64
CA GLY A 326 5.70 -12.66 18.77
C GLY A 326 6.31 -13.67 17.81
N THR A 327 7.59 -13.48 17.45
CA THR A 327 8.26 -14.35 16.46
C THR A 327 8.70 -15.64 17.10
N GLN A 328 8.49 -16.74 16.39
CA GLN A 328 9.14 -18.01 16.65
C GLN A 328 10.65 -17.88 16.33
N ASP A 329 11.48 -18.66 17.01
CA ASP A 329 12.93 -18.64 16.77
C ASP A 329 13.30 -19.28 15.43
N GLU A 330 12.41 -20.11 14.86
CA GLU A 330 12.61 -20.80 13.58
C GLU A 330 11.52 -20.39 12.57
N PHE A 331 11.93 -20.30 11.30
CA PHE A 331 11.03 -20.06 10.18
C PHE A 331 10.25 -21.32 9.83
N ASP A 332 8.92 -21.21 9.89
CA ASP A 332 8.01 -22.27 9.46
C ASP A 332 7.60 -22.06 7.99
N SER A 333 8.01 -23.01 7.13
CA SER A 333 7.71 -22.95 5.70
C SER A 333 6.23 -23.18 5.40
N ASP A 334 5.54 -24.00 6.18
CA ASP A 334 4.13 -24.34 5.97
C ASP A 334 3.27 -23.13 6.34
N GLU A 335 3.57 -22.47 7.47
CA GLU A 335 2.93 -21.23 7.88
C GLU A 335 3.21 -20.09 6.88
N PHE A 336 4.44 -20.03 6.31
CA PHE A 336 4.74 -19.07 5.25
C PHE A 336 3.82 -19.26 4.04
N TRP A 337 3.61 -20.47 3.56
CA TRP A 337 2.70 -20.71 2.44
C TRP A 337 1.25 -20.42 2.82
N LEU A 338 0.84 -20.77 4.03
CA LEU A 338 -0.48 -20.43 4.55
C LEU A 338 -0.71 -18.91 4.58
N GLY A 339 0.33 -18.13 4.82
CA GLY A 339 0.27 -16.66 4.81
C GLY A 339 -0.24 -16.07 3.50
N PHE A 340 -0.10 -16.74 2.35
CA PHE A 340 -0.69 -16.28 1.09
C PHE A 340 -2.22 -16.37 1.06
N THR A 341 -2.84 -17.22 1.89
CA THR A 341 -4.31 -17.30 1.99
C THR A 341 -4.89 -16.03 2.60
N SER A 342 -4.09 -15.30 3.39
CA SER A 342 -4.49 -14.02 3.98
C SER A 342 -4.96 -13.02 2.93
N PHE A 343 -4.40 -13.03 1.72
CA PHE A 343 -4.83 -12.16 0.64
C PHE A 343 -6.30 -12.38 0.27
N SER A 344 -6.70 -13.63 0.04
CA SER A 344 -8.07 -13.97 -0.33
C SER A 344 -9.05 -13.75 0.82
N TYR A 345 -8.63 -14.10 2.03
CA TYR A 345 -9.50 -14.01 3.21
C TYR A 345 -9.72 -12.57 3.65
N GLN A 346 -8.67 -11.77 3.74
CA GLN A 346 -8.74 -10.41 4.25
C GLN A 346 -9.27 -9.40 3.23
N LEU A 347 -8.99 -9.60 1.93
CA LEU A 347 -9.45 -8.71 0.86
C LEU A 347 -10.76 -9.16 0.20
N ARG A 348 -11.45 -10.14 0.77
CA ARG A 348 -12.69 -10.70 0.16
C ARG A 348 -13.79 -9.66 -0.09
N PHE A 349 -13.80 -8.54 0.62
CA PHE A 349 -14.75 -7.45 0.43
C PHE A 349 -14.22 -6.29 -0.43
N ASP A 350 -12.94 -6.34 -0.82
CA ASP A 350 -12.30 -5.37 -1.70
C ASP A 350 -12.26 -5.87 -3.15
N GLY A 351 -13.45 -6.05 -3.75
CA GLY A 351 -13.59 -6.65 -5.07
C GLY A 351 -12.77 -5.96 -6.17
N LEU A 352 -12.61 -4.62 -6.12
CA LEU A 352 -11.76 -3.91 -7.08
C LEU A 352 -10.30 -4.36 -7.00
N VAL A 353 -9.78 -4.57 -5.80
CA VAL A 353 -8.41 -5.02 -5.60
C VAL A 353 -8.25 -6.45 -6.10
N LEU A 354 -9.13 -7.36 -5.69
CA LEU A 354 -9.09 -8.76 -6.09
C LEU A 354 -9.17 -8.93 -7.60
N LEU A 355 -10.12 -8.25 -8.25
CA LEU A 355 -10.38 -8.42 -9.68
C LEU A 355 -9.31 -7.77 -10.57
N PHE A 356 -8.67 -6.68 -10.12
CA PHE A 356 -7.86 -5.84 -10.99
C PHE A 356 -6.38 -5.77 -10.61
N ILE A 357 -5.92 -6.45 -9.55
CA ILE A 357 -4.49 -6.44 -9.19
C ILE A 357 -3.59 -7.00 -10.31
N LEU A 358 -3.99 -8.09 -10.96
CA LEU A 358 -3.21 -8.69 -12.03
C LEU A 358 -3.13 -7.79 -13.28
N PRO A 359 -4.24 -7.26 -13.83
CA PRO A 359 -4.20 -6.27 -14.91
C PRO A 359 -3.43 -5.00 -14.52
N LEU A 360 -3.53 -4.56 -13.28
CA LEU A 360 -2.79 -3.40 -12.77
C LEU A 360 -1.28 -3.61 -12.88
N VAL A 361 -0.77 -4.75 -12.42
CA VAL A 361 0.68 -5.08 -12.47
C VAL A 361 1.16 -5.17 -13.91
N VAL A 362 0.40 -5.82 -14.80
CA VAL A 362 0.72 -5.88 -16.24
C VAL A 362 0.71 -4.47 -16.85
N GLY A 363 -0.27 -3.65 -16.53
CA GLY A 363 -0.34 -2.25 -16.98
C GLY A 363 0.84 -1.41 -16.49
N LEU A 364 1.25 -1.56 -15.23
CA LEU A 364 2.44 -0.91 -14.67
C LEU A 364 3.72 -1.36 -15.37
N PHE A 365 3.85 -2.65 -15.68
CA PHE A 365 4.98 -3.16 -16.43
C PHE A 365 5.05 -2.54 -17.85
N ILE A 366 3.95 -2.51 -18.57
CA ILE A 366 3.86 -1.83 -19.87
C ILE A 366 4.27 -0.37 -19.70
N ALA A 367 3.82 0.27 -18.62
CA ALA A 367 4.15 1.62 -18.25
C ALA A 367 5.64 1.83 -18.03
N SER A 368 6.29 0.94 -17.33
CA SER A 368 7.74 0.93 -17.10
C SER A 368 8.51 0.79 -18.42
N ARG A 369 8.06 -0.07 -19.34
CA ARG A 369 8.65 -0.26 -20.68
C ARG A 369 8.64 1.01 -21.52
N HIS A 370 7.73 1.93 -21.27
CA HIS A 370 7.68 3.26 -21.88
C HIS A 370 8.46 4.33 -21.10
N GLY A 371 9.33 3.91 -20.17
CA GLY A 371 10.23 4.80 -19.42
C GLY A 371 9.64 5.43 -18.16
N PHE A 372 8.45 5.01 -17.70
CA PHE A 372 7.84 5.56 -16.51
C PHE A 372 8.35 4.82 -15.25
N LYS A 373 9.45 5.32 -14.69
CA LYS A 373 10.17 4.69 -13.56
C LYS A 373 9.33 4.51 -12.30
N HIS A 374 8.35 5.39 -12.06
CA HIS A 374 7.45 5.26 -10.90
C HIS A 374 6.55 4.03 -10.99
N ALA A 375 6.28 3.50 -12.19
CA ALA A 375 5.54 2.26 -12.35
C ALA A 375 6.31 1.06 -11.75
N GLU A 376 7.65 1.04 -11.88
CA GLU A 376 8.48 0.00 -11.25
C GLU A 376 8.43 0.12 -9.72
N SER A 377 8.47 1.35 -9.20
CA SER A 377 8.34 1.57 -7.75
C SER A 377 7.00 1.10 -7.22
N MET A 378 5.91 1.33 -7.97
CA MET A 378 4.58 0.84 -7.57
C MET A 378 4.50 -0.69 -7.60
N MET A 379 5.08 -1.35 -8.61
CA MET A 379 5.15 -2.81 -8.65
C MET A 379 5.90 -3.37 -7.43
N VAL A 380 7.07 -2.80 -7.07
CA VAL A 380 7.84 -3.23 -5.89
C VAL A 380 7.05 -3.02 -4.60
N LEU A 381 6.35 -1.89 -4.46
CA LEU A 381 5.52 -1.61 -3.28
C LEU A 381 4.36 -2.61 -3.18
N LEU A 382 3.66 -2.88 -4.28
CA LEU A 382 2.55 -3.85 -4.29
C LEU A 382 3.05 -5.28 -4.00
N GLY A 383 4.07 -5.76 -4.71
CA GLY A 383 4.62 -7.10 -4.52
C GLY A 383 5.25 -7.28 -3.14
N GLY A 384 6.00 -6.27 -2.67
CA GLY A 384 6.60 -6.31 -1.34
C GLY A 384 5.57 -6.33 -0.21
N MET A 385 4.51 -5.54 -0.30
CA MET A 385 3.44 -5.54 0.70
C MET A 385 2.65 -6.85 0.72
N LEU A 386 2.42 -7.47 -0.44
CA LEU A 386 1.82 -8.81 -0.50
C LEU A 386 2.74 -9.88 0.11
N LEU A 387 4.05 -9.76 -0.09
CA LEU A 387 5.02 -10.71 0.46
C LEU A 387 5.20 -10.58 1.98
N ILE A 388 4.94 -9.40 2.56
CA ILE A 388 5.04 -9.19 4.01
C ILE A 388 4.07 -10.10 4.78
N ALA A 389 2.86 -10.32 4.26
CA ALA A 389 1.87 -11.19 4.89
C ALA A 389 2.42 -12.61 5.14
N PRO A 390 2.85 -13.38 4.12
CA PRO A 390 3.43 -14.69 4.32
C PRO A 390 4.75 -14.66 5.13
N LEU A 391 5.58 -13.63 4.99
CA LEU A 391 6.79 -13.51 5.81
C LEU A 391 6.45 -13.38 7.31
N ILE A 392 5.44 -12.58 7.67
CA ILE A 392 5.03 -12.46 9.06
C ILE A 392 4.49 -13.81 9.54
N THR A 393 3.60 -14.45 8.79
CA THR A 393 3.00 -15.73 9.18
C THR A 393 4.07 -16.82 9.36
N GLY A 394 5.10 -16.87 8.51
CA GLY A 394 6.20 -17.83 8.62
C GLY A 394 7.14 -17.62 9.83
N TYR A 395 7.07 -16.48 10.49
CA TYR A 395 7.87 -16.19 11.70
C TYR A 395 7.02 -16.00 12.96
N THR A 396 5.71 -16.03 12.86
CA THR A 396 4.83 -15.75 14.02
C THR A 396 3.60 -16.66 14.00
N ASP A 397 3.13 -17.07 15.17
CA ASP A 397 1.84 -17.77 15.33
C ASP A 397 0.65 -16.82 15.08
N GLN A 398 0.90 -15.55 14.85
CA GLN A 398 -0.15 -14.57 14.66
C GLN A 398 -0.69 -14.64 13.24
N THR A 399 -1.98 -14.89 13.11
CA THR A 399 -2.69 -14.72 11.85
C THR A 399 -2.55 -13.29 11.33
N ASN A 400 -2.42 -13.16 10.03
CA ASN A 400 -2.26 -11.86 9.42
C ASN A 400 -3.57 -11.06 9.48
N GLN A 401 -3.58 -10.03 10.30
CA GLN A 401 -4.76 -9.21 10.56
C GLN A 401 -5.14 -8.31 9.37
N PRO A 402 -6.45 -8.06 9.11
CA PRO A 402 -6.90 -7.29 7.93
C PRO A 402 -6.31 -5.89 7.84
N TYR A 403 -6.15 -5.17 8.93
CA TYR A 403 -5.60 -3.80 8.95
C TYR A 403 -4.17 -3.71 8.34
N ARG A 404 -3.44 -4.83 8.31
CA ARG A 404 -2.10 -4.89 7.70
C ARG A 404 -2.13 -4.75 6.18
N PHE A 405 -3.31 -4.90 5.56
CA PHE A 405 -3.52 -4.67 4.14
C PHE A 405 -3.92 -3.23 3.77
N VAL A 406 -4.18 -2.35 4.75
CA VAL A 406 -4.48 -0.93 4.45
C VAL A 406 -3.39 -0.26 3.60
N PRO A 407 -2.07 -0.40 3.90
CA PRO A 407 -1.05 0.17 3.01
C PRO A 407 -1.08 -0.40 1.60
N PHE A 408 -1.35 -1.70 1.46
CA PHE A 408 -1.49 -2.33 0.15
C PHE A 408 -2.61 -1.69 -0.67
N VAL A 409 -3.78 -1.47 -0.07
CA VAL A 409 -4.92 -0.80 -0.74
C VAL A 409 -4.59 0.65 -1.10
N VAL A 410 -3.90 1.39 -0.23
CA VAL A 410 -3.41 2.75 -0.53
C VAL A 410 -2.51 2.74 -1.76
N PHE A 411 -1.52 1.84 -1.83
CA PHE A 411 -0.62 1.77 -2.98
C PHE A 411 -1.27 1.16 -4.22
N PHE A 412 -2.28 0.31 -4.07
CA PHE A 412 -3.13 -0.12 -5.18
C PHE A 412 -3.85 1.10 -5.80
N ALA A 413 -4.50 1.91 -4.98
CA ALA A 413 -5.19 3.12 -5.42
C ALA A 413 -4.25 4.12 -6.13
N ILE A 414 -3.06 4.38 -5.55
CA ILE A 414 -2.03 5.22 -6.16
C ILE A 414 -1.56 4.62 -7.49
N SER A 415 -1.39 3.31 -7.57
CA SER A 415 -0.92 2.60 -8.76
C SER A 415 -1.91 2.69 -9.92
N VAL A 416 -3.22 2.62 -9.64
CA VAL A 416 -4.25 2.89 -10.66
C VAL A 416 -4.12 4.33 -11.18
N GLY A 417 -3.94 5.31 -10.30
CA GLY A 417 -3.66 6.69 -10.71
C GLY A 417 -2.41 6.81 -11.56
N VAL A 418 -1.35 6.06 -11.24
CA VAL A 418 -0.11 6.02 -12.02
C VAL A 418 -0.34 5.49 -13.43
N LEU A 419 -1.21 4.51 -13.64
CA LEU A 419 -1.60 4.07 -14.98
C LEU A 419 -2.27 5.17 -15.80
N LEU A 420 -3.03 6.06 -15.15
CA LEU A 420 -3.70 7.18 -15.81
C LEU A 420 -2.76 8.35 -16.15
N SER A 421 -1.45 8.25 -15.87
CA SER A 421 -0.50 9.29 -16.22
C SER A 421 -0.46 9.54 -17.72
N ARG A 422 -0.33 10.81 -18.13
CA ARG A 422 -0.27 11.19 -19.54
C ARG A 422 0.84 10.43 -20.26
N ARG A 423 0.46 9.76 -21.32
CA ARG A 423 1.38 9.22 -22.31
C ARG A 423 0.91 9.63 -23.71
N LYS A 424 1.82 10.18 -24.47
CA LYS A 424 1.72 10.05 -25.93
C LYS A 424 2.09 8.58 -26.22
N ILE A 425 1.07 7.75 -26.37
CA ILE A 425 1.21 6.37 -26.89
C ILE A 425 1.43 6.48 -28.40
#